data_725d9458fb75d336d18063a5867beae0
#
_entry.id   725d9458fb75d336d18063a5867beae0
#
_cell.length_a   1.000
_cell.length_b   1.000
_cell.length_c   1.000
_cell.angle_alpha   90.00
_cell.angle_beta   90.00
_cell.angle_gamma   90.00
#
_symmetry.space_group_name_H-M   'P 1'
#
loop_
_entity.id
_entity.type
_entity.pdbx_description
1 polymer ?
#
loop_
_entity_poly.entity_id
_entity_poly.type
_entity_poly.pdbx_seq_one_letter_code
_entity_poly.pdbx_strand_id
1 'polypeptide(L)' 'MKTYTVSMKTKKGFTIEWHFEAKTPINAGIKAVLRFHDLGARLNSITSVVEAH' A
#
# COMPACT_ATOMS: atom_id res chain seq x y z
N MET A 1 -15.95 -3.94 5.86
CA MET A 1 -14.65 -3.96 5.16
C MET A 1 -13.54 -4.34 6.12
N LYS A 2 -12.47 -4.87 5.59
CA LYS A 2 -11.31 -5.26 6.42
C LYS A 2 -10.22 -4.22 6.28
N THR A 3 -9.36 -4.13 7.29
CA THR A 3 -8.20 -3.26 7.26
C THR A 3 -6.98 -4.06 6.82
N TYR A 4 -6.23 -3.53 5.87
CA TYR A 4 -5.01 -4.17 5.37
C TYR A 4 -3.82 -3.25 5.58
N THR A 5 -2.69 -3.85 5.96
CA THR A 5 -1.42 -3.16 6.02
C THR A 5 -0.68 -3.42 4.71
N VAL A 6 -0.41 -2.37 3.96
CA VAL A 6 0.29 -2.45 2.69
C VAL A 6 1.71 -1.93 2.89
N SER A 7 2.69 -2.80 2.66
CA SER A 7 4.10 -2.44 2.75
C SER A 7 4.61 -2.15 1.34
N MET A 8 5.23 -0.99 1.17
CA MET A 8 5.71 -0.52 -0.12
C MET A 8 7.16 -0.09 0.00
N LYS A 9 7.89 -0.21 -1.09
CA LYS A 9 9.27 0.23 -1.16
C LYS A 9 9.39 1.39 -2.13
N THR A 10 10.01 2.48 -1.69
CA THR A 10 10.25 3.65 -2.53
C THR A 10 11.49 3.44 -3.39
N LYS A 11 11.68 4.30 -4.40
CA LYS A 11 12.87 4.26 -5.23
C LYS A 11 14.16 4.47 -4.44
N LYS A 12 14.07 5.20 -3.33
CA LYS A 12 15.24 5.46 -2.46
C LYS A 12 15.55 4.29 -1.52
N GLY A 13 14.74 3.24 -1.55
CA GLY A 13 14.94 2.07 -0.71
C GLY A 13 14.28 2.11 0.66
N PHE A 14 13.45 3.12 0.92
CA PHE A 14 12.73 3.20 2.18
C PHE A 14 11.49 2.31 2.12
N THR A 15 11.18 1.65 3.23
CA THR A 15 9.95 0.88 3.38
C THR A 15 8.91 1.74 4.08
N ILE A 16 7.72 1.81 3.49
CA ILE A 16 6.59 2.54 4.05
C ILE A 16 5.45 1.55 4.26
N GLU A 17 4.80 1.64 5.42
CA GLU A 17 3.62 0.83 5.71
C GLU A 17 2.42 1.74 5.91
N TRP A 18 1.35 1.49 5.17
CA TRP A 18 0.10 2.22 5.30
C TRP A 18 -1.05 1.25 5.52
N HIS A 19 -2.08 1.74 6.20
CA HIS A 19 -3.29 0.96 6.46
C HIS A 19 -4.40 1.45 5.55
N PHE A 20 -5.08 0.50 4.90
CA PHE A 20 -6.21 0.80 4.01
C PHE A 20 -7.38 -0.11 4.33
N GLU A 21 -8.59 0.43 4.26
CA GLU A 21 -9.80 -0.36 4.35
C GLU A 21 -10.21 -0.80 2.95
N ALA A 22 -10.44 -2.09 2.78
CA ALA A 22 -10.83 -2.66 1.50
C ALA A 22 -11.55 -3.99 1.72
N LYS A 23 -12.22 -4.47 0.68
CA LYS A 23 -12.89 -5.77 0.73
C LYS A 23 -11.93 -6.92 0.48
N THR A 24 -10.87 -6.68 -0.28
CA THR A 24 -9.90 -7.71 -0.65
C THR A 24 -8.48 -7.14 -0.58
N PRO A 25 -7.45 -8.00 -0.42
CA PRO A 25 -6.06 -7.53 -0.45
C PRO A 25 -5.70 -6.84 -1.76
N ILE A 26 -6.25 -7.29 -2.88
CA ILE A 26 -6.00 -6.69 -4.19
C ILE A 26 -6.48 -5.25 -4.20
N ASN A 27 -7.69 -4.99 -3.70
CA ASN A 27 -8.23 -3.64 -3.63
C ASN A 27 -7.42 -2.75 -2.71
N ALA A 28 -6.90 -3.29 -1.60
CA ALA A 28 -6.02 -2.54 -0.72
C ALA A 28 -4.75 -2.10 -1.44
N GLY A 29 -4.15 -3.00 -2.22
CA GLY A 29 -2.98 -2.68 -3.03
C GLY A 29 -3.25 -1.59 -4.05
N ILE A 30 -4.40 -1.65 -4.72
CA ILE A 30 -4.80 -0.65 -5.69
C ILE A 30 -4.96 0.72 -5.02
N LYS A 31 -5.60 0.77 -3.86
CA LYS A 31 -5.76 2.01 -3.10
C LYS A 31 -4.40 2.61 -2.71
N ALA A 32 -3.46 1.75 -2.32
CA ALA A 32 -2.12 2.19 -1.95
C ALA A 32 -1.40 2.83 -3.13
N VAL A 33 -1.47 2.21 -4.31
CA VAL A 33 -0.85 2.74 -5.51
C VAL A 33 -1.43 4.10 -5.88
N LEU A 34 -2.77 4.22 -5.86
CA LEU A 34 -3.45 5.47 -6.17
C LEU A 34 -3.09 6.57 -5.19
N ARG A 35 -3.04 6.24 -3.91
CA ARG A 35 -2.68 7.22 -2.87
C ARG A 35 -1.25 7.71 -3.06
N PHE A 36 -0.33 6.81 -3.34
CA PHE A 36 1.06 7.15 -3.57
C PHE A 36 1.22 8.06 -4.80
N HIS A 37 0.46 7.75 -5.85
CA HIS A 37 0.46 8.57 -7.07
C HIS A 37 -0.05 9.99 -6.79
N ASP A 38 -1.13 10.12 -6.01
CA ASP A 38 -1.70 11.41 -5.64
C ASP A 38 -0.71 12.29 -4.87
N LEU A 39 0.17 11.67 -4.09
CA LEU A 39 1.20 12.39 -3.34
C LEU A 39 2.41 12.76 -4.20
N GLY A 40 2.41 12.38 -5.47
CA GLY A 40 3.53 12.65 -6.37
C GLY A 40 4.77 11.82 -6.08
N ALA A 41 4.66 10.83 -5.20
CA ALA A 41 5.78 9.95 -4.89
C ALA A 41 5.89 8.84 -5.92
N ARG A 42 7.10 8.31 -6.09
CA ARG A 42 7.33 7.20 -7.00
C ARG A 42 7.46 5.91 -6.23
N LEU A 43 6.55 5.00 -6.52
CA LEU A 43 6.52 3.68 -5.93
C LEU A 43 7.40 2.74 -6.74
N ASN A 44 8.33 2.06 -6.07
CA ASN A 44 9.13 1.03 -6.73
C ASN A 44 8.34 -0.28 -6.80
N SER A 45 7.86 -0.75 -5.64
CA SER A 45 7.06 -1.97 -5.62
C SER A 45 6.27 -2.08 -4.32
N ILE A 46 5.16 -2.82 -4.40
CA ILE A 46 4.45 -3.27 -3.21
C ILE A 46 5.11 -4.58 -2.77
N THR A 47 5.59 -4.63 -1.54
CA THR A 47 6.29 -5.81 -1.03
C THR A 47 5.34 -6.80 -0.38
N SER A 48 4.30 -6.32 0.30
CA SER A 48 3.31 -7.21 0.88
C SER A 48 2.00 -6.49 1.17
N VAL A 49 0.92 -7.26 1.22
CA VAL A 49 -0.39 -6.79 1.65
C VAL A 49 -0.88 -7.83 2.66
N VAL A 50 -1.07 -7.42 3.90
CA VAL A 50 -1.44 -8.33 4.98
C VAL A 50 -2.69 -7.79 5.68
N GLU A 51 -3.63 -8.68 5.98
CA GLU A 51 -4.82 -8.29 6.74
C GLU A 51 -4.40 -7.93 8.15
N ALA A 52 -4.79 -6.74 8.60
CA ALA A 52 -4.54 -6.27 9.95
C ALA A 52 -5.72 -6.64 10.84
N HIS A 53 -5.42 -7.04 12.08
CA HIS A 53 -6.45 -7.38 13.05
C HIS A 53 -6.61 -6.29 14.09
#